data_11cd57beef0693a07496555ad69e291a
#
_entry.id   11cd57beef0693a07496555ad69e291a
#
_cell.length_a   1.000
_cell.length_b   1.000
_cell.length_c   1.000
_cell.angle_alpha   90.00
_cell.angle_beta   90.00
_cell.angle_gamma   90.00
#
_symmetry.space_group_name_H-M   'P 1'
#
loop_
_entity.id
_entity.type
_entity.pdbx_description
1 polymer ?
#
loop_
_entity_poly.entity_id
_entity_poly.type
_entity_poly.pdbx_seq_one_letter_code
_entity_poly.pdbx_strand_id
1 'polypeptide(L)'
;YVALMIIVVPRASRCFLRRYSDAVMQFIFVLAILFLSAALAELVGLEGIFGAFFAGLVLNRYIPHVSPLMNRIEFIGNAIFIPYFLIGVGMLINVRLLFEGGSILWVVACMVVFGTLGKALAAYLSASLFRLPRTSGHMMFGLTSAHAAGAIAMVIVGMGLRSGSGRPLVSGSMLNGIVIMILFTCIISSVVTDWAARVITLRDKQL
;
A
#
# COMPACT_ATOMS: atom_id res chain seq x y z
N TYR A 1 -1.23 -1.17 -22.95
CA TYR A 1 -0.30 -1.45 -21.86
C TYR A 1 -0.69 -2.74 -21.11
N VAL A 2 -1.88 -2.80 -20.48
CA VAL A 2 -2.34 -3.96 -19.69
C VAL A 2 -2.32 -5.26 -20.48
N ALA A 3 -2.80 -5.28 -21.73
CA ALA A 3 -2.76 -6.45 -22.59
C ALA A 3 -1.32 -6.95 -22.82
N LEU A 4 -0.37 -6.04 -23.05
CA LEU A 4 1.05 -6.36 -23.21
C LEU A 4 1.60 -7.00 -21.93
N MET A 5 1.29 -6.43 -20.76
CA MET A 5 1.72 -6.98 -19.46
C MET A 5 1.16 -8.39 -19.22
N ILE A 6 -0.11 -8.63 -19.53
CA ILE A 6 -0.75 -9.94 -19.32
C ILE A 6 -0.26 -10.99 -20.34
N ILE A 7 0.16 -10.59 -21.52
CA ILE A 7 0.54 -11.54 -22.60
C ILE A 7 2.06 -11.76 -22.65
N VAL A 8 2.84 -10.69 -22.63
CA VAL A 8 4.30 -10.77 -22.85
C VAL A 8 5.04 -11.15 -21.59
N VAL A 9 4.75 -10.46 -20.45
CA VAL A 9 5.47 -10.70 -19.19
C VAL A 9 5.33 -12.15 -18.70
N PRO A 10 4.16 -12.80 -18.73
CA PRO A 10 4.03 -14.21 -18.35
C PRO A 10 4.84 -15.17 -19.22
N ARG A 11 4.86 -14.92 -20.53
CA ARG A 11 5.64 -15.75 -21.45
C ARG A 11 7.14 -15.61 -21.22
N ALA A 12 7.61 -14.38 -21.09
CA ALA A 12 9.00 -14.07 -20.78
C ALA A 12 9.43 -14.64 -19.44
N SER A 13 8.62 -14.46 -18.40
CA SER A 13 8.88 -14.97 -17.05
C SER A 13 8.94 -16.50 -17.00
N ARG A 14 7.99 -17.15 -17.66
CA ARG A 14 7.97 -18.62 -17.72
C ARG A 14 9.17 -19.18 -18.45
N CYS A 15 9.57 -18.55 -19.55
CA CYS A 15 10.76 -18.96 -20.32
C CYS A 15 12.04 -18.74 -19.51
N PHE A 16 12.19 -17.55 -18.92
CA PHE A 16 13.41 -17.16 -18.22
C PHE A 16 13.61 -17.91 -16.90
N LEU A 17 12.57 -17.95 -16.05
CA LEU A 17 12.65 -18.60 -14.73
C LEU A 17 12.84 -20.13 -14.82
N ARG A 18 12.41 -20.76 -15.94
CA ARG A 18 12.68 -22.17 -16.20
C ARG A 18 14.09 -22.44 -16.73
N ARG A 19 14.64 -21.51 -17.51
CA ARG A 19 15.95 -21.67 -18.15
C ARG A 19 17.11 -21.37 -17.20
N TYR A 20 16.94 -20.41 -16.32
CA TYR A 20 17.96 -19.96 -15.37
C TYR A 20 17.54 -20.30 -13.95
N SER A 21 18.28 -21.19 -13.30
CA SER A 21 18.03 -21.60 -11.91
C SER A 21 18.77 -20.72 -10.88
N ASP A 22 19.70 -19.86 -11.33
CA ASP A 22 20.41 -18.95 -10.43
C ASP A 22 19.50 -17.84 -9.90
N ALA A 23 19.39 -17.79 -8.57
CA ALA A 23 18.52 -16.83 -7.88
C ALA A 23 18.97 -15.37 -8.06
N VAL A 24 20.23 -15.09 -8.39
CA VAL A 24 20.71 -13.72 -8.69
C VAL A 24 20.20 -13.29 -10.05
N MET A 25 20.38 -14.16 -11.06
CA MET A 25 19.88 -13.89 -12.41
C MET A 25 18.35 -13.71 -12.43
N GLN A 26 17.63 -14.55 -11.71
CA GLN A 26 16.18 -14.44 -11.58
C GLN A 26 15.77 -13.11 -10.91
N PHE A 27 16.51 -12.69 -9.88
CA PHE A 27 16.26 -11.42 -9.21
C PHE A 27 16.51 -10.21 -10.14
N ILE A 28 17.61 -10.21 -10.89
CA ILE A 28 17.90 -9.17 -11.90
C ILE A 28 16.79 -9.10 -12.95
N PHE A 29 16.31 -10.25 -13.41
CA PHE A 29 15.19 -10.33 -14.35
C PHE A 29 13.92 -9.70 -13.77
N VAL A 30 13.56 -10.01 -12.52
CA VAL A 30 12.40 -9.43 -11.83
C VAL A 30 12.52 -7.91 -11.75
N LEU A 31 13.69 -7.38 -11.36
CA LEU A 31 13.94 -5.94 -11.33
C LEU A 31 13.84 -5.30 -12.73
N ALA A 32 14.40 -5.97 -13.73
CA ALA A 32 14.32 -5.47 -15.12
C ALA A 32 12.87 -5.37 -15.61
N ILE A 33 12.04 -6.38 -15.34
CA ILE A 33 10.61 -6.35 -15.66
C ILE A 33 9.89 -5.25 -14.89
N LEU A 34 10.20 -5.06 -13.61
CA LEU A 34 9.60 -4.03 -12.77
C LEU A 34 9.88 -2.62 -13.34
N PHE A 35 11.15 -2.31 -13.59
CA PHE A 35 11.54 -0.99 -14.11
C PHE A 35 11.06 -0.77 -15.54
N LEU A 36 11.12 -1.79 -16.39
CA LEU A 36 10.63 -1.71 -17.77
C LEU A 36 9.11 -1.48 -17.77
N SER A 37 8.38 -2.15 -16.90
CA SER A 37 6.94 -1.98 -16.76
C SER A 37 6.57 -0.57 -16.28
N ALA A 38 7.32 -0.02 -15.31
CA ALA A 38 7.14 1.34 -14.83
C ALA A 38 7.39 2.35 -15.97
N ALA A 39 8.51 2.21 -16.70
CA ALA A 39 8.82 3.08 -17.82
C ALA A 39 7.79 3.00 -18.95
N LEU A 40 7.30 1.79 -19.30
CA LEU A 40 6.25 1.60 -20.29
C LEU A 40 4.92 2.21 -19.85
N ALA A 41 4.61 2.18 -18.56
CA ALA A 41 3.41 2.83 -18.02
C ALA A 41 3.50 4.35 -18.21
N GLU A 42 4.64 4.96 -17.91
CA GLU A 42 4.86 6.40 -18.10
C GLU A 42 4.76 6.83 -19.57
N LEU A 43 5.28 6.03 -20.50
CA LEU A 43 5.15 6.30 -21.94
C LEU A 43 3.70 6.34 -22.43
N VAL A 44 2.80 5.64 -21.75
CA VAL A 44 1.36 5.60 -22.07
C VAL A 44 0.57 6.65 -21.27
N GLY A 45 1.25 7.47 -20.46
CA GLY A 45 0.63 8.50 -19.64
C GLY A 45 0.07 7.98 -18.31
N LEU A 46 0.48 6.78 -17.89
CA LEU A 46 0.19 6.23 -16.56
C LEU A 46 1.39 6.49 -15.64
N GLU A 47 1.13 6.65 -14.36
CA GLU A 47 2.21 6.75 -13.37
C GLU A 47 3.01 5.45 -13.26
N GLY A 48 4.35 5.55 -13.13
CA GLY A 48 5.25 4.40 -13.03
C GLY A 48 4.93 3.45 -11.87
N ILE A 49 4.32 3.98 -10.80
CA ILE A 49 3.85 3.18 -9.66
C ILE A 49 2.84 2.11 -10.10
N PHE A 50 1.89 2.47 -10.98
CA PHE A 50 0.95 1.49 -11.54
C PHE A 50 1.67 0.43 -12.38
N GLY A 51 2.69 0.86 -13.12
CA GLY A 51 3.53 -0.06 -13.89
C GLY A 51 4.20 -1.11 -13.04
N ALA A 52 4.86 -0.68 -11.97
CA ALA A 52 5.52 -1.55 -11.02
C ALA A 52 4.52 -2.49 -10.32
N PHE A 53 3.34 -1.97 -9.93
CA PHE A 53 2.28 -2.78 -9.32
C PHE A 53 1.80 -3.89 -10.26
N PHE A 54 1.50 -3.58 -11.53
CA PHE A 54 1.08 -4.58 -12.51
C PHE A 54 2.16 -5.62 -12.77
N ALA A 55 3.45 -5.22 -12.83
CA ALA A 55 4.56 -6.17 -12.94
C ALA A 55 4.56 -7.15 -11.77
N GLY A 56 4.46 -6.64 -10.53
CA GLY A 56 4.40 -7.47 -9.33
C GLY A 56 3.20 -8.43 -9.33
N LEU A 57 2.01 -7.95 -9.71
CA LEU A 57 0.80 -8.75 -9.79
C LEU A 57 0.93 -9.92 -10.79
N VAL A 58 1.51 -9.65 -11.97
CA VAL A 58 1.72 -10.67 -13.00
C VAL A 58 2.82 -11.66 -12.61
N LEU A 59 3.92 -11.18 -12.03
CA LEU A 59 5.05 -12.01 -11.60
C LEU A 59 4.72 -12.89 -10.40
N ASN A 60 3.85 -12.44 -9.51
CA ASN A 60 3.46 -13.18 -8.29
C ASN A 60 2.99 -14.61 -8.57
N ARG A 61 2.34 -14.84 -9.71
CA ARG A 61 1.89 -16.17 -10.15
C ARG A 61 3.04 -17.13 -10.46
N TYR A 62 4.22 -16.62 -10.80
CA TYR A 62 5.38 -17.40 -11.29
C TYR A 62 6.49 -17.54 -10.25
N ILE A 63 6.40 -16.81 -9.16
CA ILE A 63 7.40 -16.80 -8.09
C ILE A 63 6.77 -17.47 -6.86
N PRO A 64 7.24 -18.68 -6.46
CA PRO A 64 6.74 -19.33 -5.25
C PRO A 64 7.01 -18.47 -4.00
N HIS A 65 6.04 -18.41 -3.09
CA HIS A 65 6.17 -17.63 -1.84
C HIS A 65 7.32 -18.13 -0.96
N VAL A 66 7.61 -19.43 -0.98
CA VAL A 66 8.75 -20.05 -0.28
C VAL A 66 9.83 -20.36 -1.31
N SER A 67 10.64 -19.37 -1.65
CA SER A 67 11.72 -19.52 -2.63
C SER A 67 12.90 -18.60 -2.29
N PRO A 68 14.15 -18.98 -2.68
CA PRO A 68 15.31 -18.09 -2.53
C PRO A 68 15.15 -16.76 -3.26
N LEU A 69 14.41 -16.74 -4.36
CA LEU A 69 14.07 -15.52 -5.11
C LEU A 69 13.14 -14.61 -4.31
N MET A 70 12.07 -15.16 -3.73
CA MET A 70 11.12 -14.38 -2.92
C MET A 70 11.82 -13.77 -1.70
N ASN A 71 12.64 -14.55 -1.00
CA ASN A 71 13.41 -14.04 0.14
C ASN A 71 14.31 -12.85 -0.24
N ARG A 72 14.91 -12.85 -1.43
CA ARG A 72 15.71 -11.71 -1.91
C ARG A 72 14.85 -10.51 -2.24
N ILE A 73 13.70 -10.71 -2.89
CA ILE A 73 12.75 -9.64 -3.20
C ILE A 73 12.26 -8.99 -1.91
N GLU A 74 11.86 -9.78 -0.92
CA GLU A 74 11.41 -9.29 0.38
C GLU A 74 12.54 -8.59 1.14
N PHE A 75 13.74 -9.14 1.14
CA PHE A 75 14.89 -8.53 1.81
C PHE A 75 15.19 -7.13 1.24
N ILE A 76 15.32 -7.01 -0.08
CA ILE A 76 15.63 -5.71 -0.72
C ILE A 76 14.44 -4.74 -0.59
N GLY A 77 13.23 -5.24 -0.72
CA GLY A 77 12.02 -4.46 -0.50
C GLY A 77 11.98 -3.83 0.89
N ASN A 78 12.17 -4.66 1.91
CA ASN A 78 12.09 -4.22 3.32
C ASN A 78 13.33 -3.44 3.77
N ALA A 79 14.53 -3.78 3.28
CA ALA A 79 15.77 -3.17 3.74
C ALA A 79 16.11 -1.85 3.00
N ILE A 80 15.67 -1.70 1.75
CA ILE A 80 16.06 -0.55 0.92
C ILE A 80 14.85 0.22 0.40
N PHE A 81 13.95 -0.41 -0.35
CA PHE A 81 12.90 0.30 -1.07
C PHE A 81 11.85 0.93 -0.15
N ILE A 82 11.39 0.20 0.86
CA ILE A 82 10.40 0.73 1.81
C ILE A 82 10.97 1.85 2.66
N PRO A 83 12.15 1.73 3.31
CA PRO A 83 12.75 2.83 4.04
C PRO A 83 13.05 4.05 3.18
N TYR A 84 13.59 3.85 1.97
CA TYR A 84 13.85 4.94 1.03
C TYR A 84 12.57 5.70 0.65
N PHE A 85 11.50 4.97 0.35
CA PHE A 85 10.18 5.55 0.06
C PHE A 85 9.64 6.35 1.26
N LEU A 86 9.71 5.77 2.48
CA LEU A 86 9.21 6.44 3.69
C LEU A 86 10.01 7.70 4.04
N ILE A 87 11.34 7.67 3.88
CA ILE A 87 12.19 8.86 4.06
C ILE A 87 11.83 9.93 3.03
N GLY A 88 11.71 9.54 1.74
CA GLY A 88 11.33 10.46 0.67
C GLY A 88 9.98 11.13 0.94
N VAL A 89 8.98 10.37 1.38
CA VAL A 89 7.67 10.91 1.78
C VAL A 89 7.82 11.82 3.00
N GLY A 90 8.60 11.41 4.01
CA GLY A 90 8.84 12.21 5.21
C GLY A 90 9.39 13.60 4.91
N MET A 91 10.27 13.71 3.89
CA MET A 91 10.81 15.00 3.45
C MET A 91 9.78 15.91 2.78
N LEU A 92 8.70 15.37 2.24
CA LEU A 92 7.62 16.17 1.64
C LEU A 92 6.66 16.75 2.67
N ILE A 93 6.73 16.29 3.92
CA ILE A 93 5.81 16.70 5.00
C ILE A 93 6.29 18.01 5.61
N ASN A 94 5.45 19.02 5.59
CA ASN A 94 5.68 20.24 6.36
C ASN A 94 5.00 20.14 7.73
N VAL A 95 5.78 19.72 8.73
CA VAL A 95 5.29 19.53 10.11
C VAL A 95 4.82 20.87 10.73
N ARG A 96 5.34 22.01 10.28
CA ARG A 96 4.97 23.33 10.81
C ARG A 96 3.48 23.63 10.58
N LEU A 97 2.90 23.18 9.48
CA LEU A 97 1.47 23.36 9.18
C LEU A 97 0.54 22.67 10.18
N LEU A 98 1.04 21.69 10.96
CA LEU A 98 0.31 21.05 12.06
C LEU A 98 0.06 22.00 13.24
N PHE A 99 1.01 22.90 13.46
CA PHE A 99 0.99 23.83 14.60
C PHE A 99 0.37 25.19 14.25
N GLU A 100 0.20 25.49 12.95
CA GLU A 100 -0.40 26.74 12.50
C GLU A 100 -1.93 26.78 12.68
N GLY A 101 -2.56 25.64 12.98
CA GLY A 101 -4.00 25.57 13.26
C GLY A 101 -4.89 25.91 12.07
N GLY A 102 -6.18 25.99 12.29
CA GLY A 102 -7.14 26.48 11.31
C GLY A 102 -7.95 25.40 10.61
N SER A 103 -8.47 25.69 9.42
CA SER A 103 -9.39 24.82 8.66
C SER A 103 -8.80 23.44 8.30
N ILE A 104 -7.47 23.32 8.22
CA ILE A 104 -6.79 22.06 7.89
C ILE A 104 -7.05 21.01 8.96
N LEU A 105 -7.00 21.38 10.26
CA LEU A 105 -7.26 20.44 11.35
C LEU A 105 -8.69 19.87 11.29
N TRP A 106 -9.66 20.68 10.94
CA TRP A 106 -11.04 20.21 10.75
C TRP A 106 -11.15 19.24 9.58
N VAL A 107 -10.52 19.53 8.46
CA VAL A 107 -10.49 18.62 7.30
C VAL A 107 -9.85 17.28 7.69
N VAL A 108 -8.70 17.31 8.37
CA VAL A 108 -8.02 16.10 8.86
C VAL A 108 -8.91 15.33 9.84
N ALA A 109 -9.51 16.00 10.81
CA ALA A 109 -10.41 15.38 11.76
C ALA A 109 -11.60 14.69 11.06
N CYS A 110 -12.23 15.37 10.11
CA CYS A 110 -13.29 14.78 9.30
C CYS A 110 -12.79 13.56 8.50
N MET A 111 -11.62 13.65 7.85
CA MET A 111 -11.06 12.53 7.09
C MET A 111 -10.76 11.33 7.99
N VAL A 112 -10.17 11.54 9.18
CA VAL A 112 -9.90 10.47 10.16
C VAL A 112 -11.21 9.85 10.63
N VAL A 113 -12.18 10.66 11.06
CA VAL A 113 -13.45 10.18 11.61
C VAL A 113 -14.24 9.42 10.54
N PHE A 114 -14.50 10.01 9.37
CA PHE A 114 -15.29 9.35 8.33
C PHE A 114 -14.56 8.14 7.72
N GLY A 115 -13.24 8.21 7.54
CA GLY A 115 -12.44 7.10 7.05
C GLY A 115 -12.44 5.91 8.01
N THR A 116 -12.29 6.15 9.31
CA THR A 116 -12.32 5.08 10.33
C THR A 116 -13.74 4.55 10.56
N LEU A 117 -14.76 5.42 10.59
CA LEU A 117 -16.15 4.99 10.74
C LEU A 117 -16.62 4.12 9.57
N GLY A 118 -16.30 4.49 8.34
CA GLY A 118 -16.63 3.68 7.16
C GLY A 118 -16.04 2.29 7.21
N LYS A 119 -14.77 2.17 7.60
CA LYS A 119 -14.09 0.88 7.75
C LYS A 119 -14.61 0.09 8.96
N ALA A 120 -14.91 0.76 10.07
CA ALA A 120 -15.53 0.13 11.23
C ALA A 120 -16.89 -0.46 10.84
N LEU A 121 -17.74 0.34 10.18
CA LEU A 121 -19.03 -0.11 9.72
C LEU A 121 -18.92 -1.34 8.80
N ALA A 122 -18.01 -1.29 7.81
CA ALA A 122 -17.77 -2.41 6.90
C ALA A 122 -17.30 -3.67 7.64
N ALA A 123 -16.35 -3.54 8.58
CA ALA A 123 -15.83 -4.67 9.35
C ALA A 123 -16.90 -5.30 10.24
N TYR A 124 -17.67 -4.49 10.96
CA TYR A 124 -18.72 -5.02 11.85
C TYR A 124 -19.93 -5.55 11.10
N LEU A 125 -20.32 -4.94 9.97
CA LEU A 125 -21.35 -5.47 9.09
C LEU A 125 -20.94 -6.83 8.51
N SER A 126 -19.71 -6.94 8.03
CA SER A 126 -19.15 -8.20 7.52
C SER A 126 -19.15 -9.28 8.61
N ALA A 127 -18.65 -8.95 9.81
CA ALA A 127 -18.65 -9.89 10.93
C ALA A 127 -20.07 -10.34 11.31
N SER A 128 -21.04 -9.43 11.30
CA SER A 128 -22.45 -9.72 11.57
C SER A 128 -23.08 -10.59 10.48
N LEU A 129 -22.84 -10.26 9.21
CA LEU A 129 -23.39 -10.98 8.06
C LEU A 129 -22.89 -12.44 8.02
N PHE A 130 -21.61 -12.65 8.30
CA PHE A 130 -21.00 -13.98 8.34
C PHE A 130 -21.13 -14.66 9.72
N ARG A 131 -21.88 -14.08 10.66
CA ARG A 131 -22.09 -14.59 12.03
C ARG A 131 -20.79 -14.90 12.77
N LEU A 132 -19.77 -14.08 12.55
CA LEU A 132 -18.48 -14.20 13.22
C LEU A 132 -18.56 -13.61 14.63
N PRO A 133 -17.72 -14.07 15.58
CA PRO A 133 -17.65 -13.49 16.91
C PRO A 133 -17.22 -12.02 16.84
N ARG A 134 -17.66 -11.20 17.79
CA ARG A 134 -17.37 -9.75 17.84
C ARG A 134 -15.86 -9.45 17.81
N THR A 135 -15.06 -10.32 18.42
CA THR A 135 -13.59 -10.22 18.38
C THR A 135 -13.02 -10.27 16.96
N SER A 136 -13.62 -11.09 16.09
CA SER A 136 -13.23 -11.11 14.66
C SER A 136 -13.56 -9.79 13.96
N GLY A 137 -14.67 -9.14 14.31
CA GLY A 137 -14.99 -7.80 13.81
C GLY A 137 -13.95 -6.76 14.21
N HIS A 138 -13.49 -6.77 15.46
CA HIS A 138 -12.42 -5.89 15.93
C HIS A 138 -11.09 -6.18 15.21
N MET A 139 -10.75 -7.46 15.01
CA MET A 139 -9.56 -7.86 14.26
C MET A 139 -9.63 -7.40 12.80
N MET A 140 -10.76 -7.59 12.13
CA MET A 140 -10.98 -7.11 10.76
C MET A 140 -10.86 -5.59 10.68
N PHE A 141 -11.47 -4.86 11.60
CA PHE A 141 -11.35 -3.41 11.68
C PHE A 141 -9.91 -2.99 11.91
N GLY A 142 -9.22 -3.57 12.88
CA GLY A 142 -7.81 -3.27 13.15
C GLY A 142 -6.94 -3.44 11.92
N LEU A 143 -6.99 -4.60 11.28
CA LEU A 143 -6.17 -4.92 10.10
C LEU A 143 -6.49 -4.06 8.87
N THR A 144 -7.72 -3.59 8.72
CA THR A 144 -8.14 -2.83 7.54
C THR A 144 -8.12 -1.31 7.75
N SER A 145 -8.08 -0.82 9.00
CA SER A 145 -8.19 0.62 9.30
C SER A 145 -6.93 1.40 8.97
N ALA A 146 -5.75 0.77 8.99
CA ALA A 146 -4.52 1.44 8.62
C ALA A 146 -4.55 1.95 7.17
N HIS A 147 -4.23 3.22 7.00
CA HIS A 147 -3.86 3.77 5.71
C HIS A 147 -2.33 3.80 5.67
N ALA A 148 -1.74 3.25 4.63
CA ALA A 148 -0.31 3.09 4.53
C ALA A 148 0.24 3.64 3.21
N ALA A 149 1.36 3.10 2.75
CA ALA A 149 2.08 3.51 1.55
C ALA A 149 1.19 3.72 0.30
N GLY A 150 0.14 2.90 0.13
CA GLY A 150 -0.79 3.05 -1.00
C GLY A 150 -1.55 4.38 -0.99
N ALA A 151 -1.97 4.86 0.18
CA ALA A 151 -2.62 6.16 0.29
C ALA A 151 -1.66 7.30 -0.06
N ILE A 152 -0.41 7.23 0.39
CA ILE A 152 0.63 8.21 0.06
C ILE A 152 0.92 8.19 -1.44
N ALA A 153 1.07 7.01 -2.04
CA ALA A 153 1.31 6.87 -3.48
C ALA A 153 0.19 7.52 -4.30
N MET A 154 -1.08 7.29 -3.94
CA MET A 154 -2.22 7.94 -4.60
C MET A 154 -2.20 9.46 -4.50
N VAL A 155 -1.76 10.00 -3.36
CA VAL A 155 -1.66 11.45 -3.14
C VAL A 155 -0.56 12.05 -3.99
N ILE A 156 0.61 11.41 -4.06
CA ILE A 156 1.72 11.85 -4.91
C ILE A 156 1.29 11.89 -6.39
N VAL A 157 0.60 10.85 -6.85
CA VAL A 157 0.00 10.81 -8.20
C VAL A 157 -0.99 11.98 -8.38
N GLY A 158 -1.89 12.20 -7.40
CA GLY A 158 -2.86 13.29 -7.43
C GLY A 158 -2.23 14.69 -7.48
N MET A 159 -1.04 14.86 -6.90
CA MET A 159 -0.27 16.12 -6.99
C MET A 159 0.31 16.36 -8.39
N GLY A 160 0.61 15.30 -9.14
CA GLY A 160 1.06 15.39 -10.53
C GLY A 160 -0.08 15.73 -11.50
N LEU A 161 -1.32 15.39 -11.15
CA LEU A 161 -2.47 15.64 -11.99
C LEU A 161 -2.92 17.12 -11.91
N ARG A 162 -3.24 17.69 -13.06
CA ARG A 162 -3.73 19.08 -13.16
C ARG A 162 -5.20 19.08 -13.60
N SER A 163 -5.98 19.96 -12.98
CA SER A 163 -7.35 20.25 -13.43
C SER A 163 -7.31 20.98 -14.78
N GLY A 164 -8.42 20.98 -15.51
CA GLY A 164 -8.56 21.77 -16.74
C GLY A 164 -8.27 23.27 -16.56
N SER A 165 -8.28 23.78 -15.32
CA SER A 165 -7.84 25.15 -14.95
C SER A 165 -6.33 25.28 -14.68
N GLY A 166 -5.53 24.22 -14.90
CA GLY A 166 -4.08 24.20 -14.68
C GLY A 166 -3.63 24.06 -13.21
N ARG A 167 -4.57 24.03 -12.26
CA ARG A 167 -4.27 23.84 -10.83
C ARG A 167 -4.05 22.38 -10.50
N PRO A 168 -3.10 22.03 -9.60
CA PRO A 168 -2.94 20.65 -9.13
C PRO A 168 -4.23 20.20 -8.42
N LEU A 169 -4.64 18.94 -8.65
CA LEU A 169 -5.82 18.36 -8.02
C LEU A 169 -5.65 18.19 -6.50
N VAL A 170 -4.44 17.93 -6.07
CA VAL A 170 -4.07 17.78 -4.66
C VAL A 170 -3.07 18.86 -4.30
N SER A 171 -3.41 19.68 -3.30
CA SER A 171 -2.50 20.71 -2.79
C SER A 171 -1.53 20.16 -1.76
N GLY A 172 -0.40 20.84 -1.51
CA GLY A 172 0.55 20.44 -0.47
C GLY A 172 -0.07 20.42 0.94
N SER A 173 -1.08 21.23 1.20
CA SER A 173 -1.83 21.20 2.47
C SER A 173 -2.66 19.93 2.61
N MET A 174 -3.23 19.41 1.53
CA MET A 174 -3.93 18.12 1.54
C MET A 174 -2.96 16.96 1.76
N LEU A 175 -1.75 17.00 1.19
CA LEU A 175 -0.71 16.00 1.46
C LEU A 175 -0.43 15.91 2.97
N ASN A 176 -0.18 17.04 3.62
CA ASN A 176 0.06 17.07 5.06
C ASN A 176 -1.12 16.50 5.86
N GLY A 177 -2.36 16.88 5.50
CA GLY A 177 -3.56 16.34 6.12
C GLY A 177 -3.68 14.83 6.02
N ILE A 178 -3.37 14.27 4.85
CA ILE A 178 -3.43 12.84 4.59
C ILE A 178 -2.34 12.09 5.37
N VAL A 179 -1.14 12.65 5.48
CA VAL A 179 -0.08 12.02 6.28
C VAL A 179 -0.43 11.98 7.77
N ILE A 180 -1.06 13.04 8.28
CA ILE A 180 -1.56 13.05 9.66
C ILE A 180 -2.65 11.98 9.82
N MET A 181 -3.58 11.89 8.89
CA MET A 181 -4.61 10.85 8.88
C MET A 181 -3.97 9.45 8.90
N ILE A 182 -2.92 9.22 8.11
CA ILE A 182 -2.18 7.96 8.10
C ILE A 182 -1.59 7.66 9.48
N LEU A 183 -0.93 8.62 10.11
CA LEU A 183 -0.35 8.47 11.44
C LEU A 183 -1.41 8.03 12.46
N PHE A 184 -2.52 8.76 12.55
CA PHE A 184 -3.61 8.44 13.49
C PHE A 184 -4.25 7.09 13.20
N THR A 185 -4.53 6.78 11.92
CA THR A 185 -5.15 5.50 11.56
C THR A 185 -4.21 4.32 11.80
N CYS A 186 -2.89 4.47 11.61
CA CYS A 186 -1.91 3.43 11.94
C CYS A 186 -1.84 3.18 13.46
N ILE A 187 -1.86 4.22 14.29
CA ILE A 187 -1.90 4.06 15.75
C ILE A 187 -3.17 3.33 16.18
N ILE A 188 -4.34 3.78 15.71
CA ILE A 188 -5.62 3.15 16.03
C ILE A 188 -5.62 1.67 15.59
N SER A 189 -5.17 1.41 14.37
CA SER A 189 -5.06 0.07 13.80
C SER A 189 -4.19 -0.84 14.66
N SER A 190 -2.99 -0.40 15.02
CA SER A 190 -2.03 -1.16 15.82
C SER A 190 -2.62 -1.53 17.19
N VAL A 191 -3.17 -0.54 17.91
CA VAL A 191 -3.76 -0.75 19.24
C VAL A 191 -4.93 -1.72 19.19
N VAL A 192 -5.85 -1.54 18.22
CA VAL A 192 -7.04 -2.41 18.12
C VAL A 192 -6.65 -3.82 17.70
N THR A 193 -5.69 -3.96 16.77
CA THR A 193 -5.23 -5.28 16.31
C THR A 193 -4.54 -6.04 17.45
N ASP A 194 -3.63 -5.39 18.19
CA ASP A 194 -2.92 -6.03 19.31
C ASP A 194 -3.90 -6.45 20.40
N TRP A 195 -4.84 -5.57 20.76
CA TRP A 195 -5.89 -5.92 21.72
C TRP A 195 -6.75 -7.11 21.25
N ALA A 196 -7.23 -7.09 20.01
CA ALA A 196 -8.05 -8.16 19.44
C ALA A 196 -7.29 -9.49 19.37
N ALA A 197 -6.01 -9.46 18.98
CA ALA A 197 -5.14 -10.63 18.92
C ALA A 197 -4.95 -11.27 20.30
N ARG A 198 -4.70 -10.46 21.34
CA ARG A 198 -4.58 -10.94 22.72
C ARG A 198 -5.86 -11.61 23.22
N VAL A 199 -7.02 -11.02 22.95
CA VAL A 199 -8.31 -11.57 23.34
C VAL A 199 -8.58 -12.92 22.64
N ILE A 200 -8.24 -13.06 21.37
CA ILE A 200 -8.39 -14.32 20.62
C ILE A 200 -7.46 -15.38 21.20
N THR A 201 -6.18 -15.07 21.39
CA THR A 201 -5.18 -16.01 21.92
C THR A 201 -5.51 -16.51 23.34
N LEU A 202 -6.07 -15.64 24.19
CA LEU A 202 -6.50 -16.03 25.54
C LEU A 202 -7.70 -16.96 25.50
N ARG A 203 -8.62 -16.77 24.56
CA ARG A 203 -9.77 -17.63 24.38
C ARG A 203 -9.41 -19.02 23.88
N ASP A 204 -8.46 -19.12 22.95
CA ASP A 204 -7.99 -20.40 22.40
C ASP A 204 -7.20 -21.24 23.43
N LYS A 205 -6.62 -20.60 24.46
CA LYS A 205 -5.97 -21.31 25.57
C LYS A 205 -6.93 -21.84 26.63
N GLN A 206 -8.20 -21.44 26.59
CA GLN A 206 -9.23 -21.88 27.54
C GLN A 206 -10.14 -22.99 26.97
N LEU A 207 -9.97 -23.34 25.70
CA LEU A 207 -10.61 -24.47 25.01
C LEU A 207 -9.63 -25.64 24.91
#